data_431db929ba846609d2caeae50b705c5b
#
_entry.id   431db929ba846609d2caeae50b705c5b
#
_cell.length_a   1.000
_cell.length_b   1.000
_cell.length_c   1.000
_cell.angle_alpha   90.00
_cell.angle_beta   90.00
_cell.angle_gamma   90.00
#
_symmetry.space_group_name_H-M   'P 1'
#
loop_
_entity.id
_entity.type
_entity.pdbx_description
1 polymer ?
#
loop_
_entity_poly.entity_id
_entity_poly.type
_entity_poly.pdbx_seq_one_letter_code
_entity_poly.pdbx_strand_id
1 'polypeptide(L)'
;MNWKSISNSQYSQLLGPLEIKNENGKDSFRMFVKESHLNSGNFAHGGFLMSFLDNVMGNAAYKSFDNNPCVTISMNTHFTFSAVEGDELIGIPVIEKKTNTLSFVKCQVFSKKNLIVSGNGIWKLVNWKKSKTITEKLASNDGGW
;
A
#
# COMPACT_ATOMS: atom_id res chain seq x y z
N MET A 1 12.30 -11.52 14.78
CA MET A 1 11.64 -10.20 14.92
C MET A 1 10.14 -10.34 14.79
N ASN A 2 9.42 -9.59 15.60
CA ASN A 2 7.95 -9.69 15.65
C ASN A 2 7.31 -8.71 14.66
N TRP A 3 6.14 -9.08 14.16
CA TRP A 3 5.26 -8.22 13.41
C TRP A 3 4.72 -7.09 14.28
N LYS A 4 4.64 -5.87 13.75
CA LYS A 4 4.10 -4.68 14.42
C LYS A 4 2.99 -4.09 13.59
N SER A 5 1.85 -3.77 14.20
CA SER A 5 0.75 -3.08 13.54
C SER A 5 1.11 -1.63 13.21
N ILE A 6 0.75 -1.19 11.99
CA ILE A 6 1.02 0.16 11.48
C ILE A 6 -0.19 0.81 10.81
N SER A 7 -1.39 0.35 11.09
CA SER A 7 -2.61 0.92 10.48
C SER A 7 -2.83 2.36 10.93
N ASN A 8 -2.54 3.32 10.07
CA ASN A 8 -2.50 4.74 10.41
C ASN A 8 -3.72 5.53 9.89
N SER A 9 -4.48 4.99 8.94
CA SER A 9 -5.65 5.66 8.38
C SER A 9 -6.94 4.90 8.71
N GLN A 10 -8.07 5.60 8.67
CA GLN A 10 -9.39 4.96 8.85
C GLN A 10 -9.61 3.86 7.83
N TYR A 11 -9.23 4.09 6.58
CA TYR A 11 -9.38 3.09 5.52
C TYR A 11 -8.51 1.84 5.78
N SER A 12 -7.26 2.02 6.18
CA SER A 12 -6.39 0.89 6.54
C SER A 12 -6.94 0.10 7.73
N GLN A 13 -7.51 0.79 8.72
CA GLN A 13 -8.16 0.15 9.87
C GLN A 13 -9.41 -0.63 9.47
N LEU A 14 -10.19 -0.12 8.50
CA LEU A 14 -11.36 -0.81 7.96
C LEU A 14 -10.98 -2.13 7.27
N LEU A 15 -9.87 -2.14 6.53
CA LEU A 15 -9.36 -3.35 5.89
C LEU A 15 -8.86 -4.39 6.91
N GLY A 16 -8.41 -3.94 8.06
CA GLY A 16 -7.84 -4.77 9.12
C GLY A 16 -6.39 -4.39 9.41
N PRO A 17 -5.76 -5.04 10.39
CA PRO A 17 -4.40 -4.67 10.78
C PRO A 17 -3.42 -4.93 9.65
N LEU A 18 -2.74 -3.87 9.22
CA LEU A 18 -1.53 -3.96 8.42
C LEU A 18 -0.35 -4.09 9.38
N GLU A 19 0.46 -5.10 9.18
CA GLU A 19 1.62 -5.35 10.03
C GLU A 19 2.91 -5.25 9.22
N ILE A 20 3.97 -4.79 9.85
CA ILE A 20 5.31 -4.68 9.27
C ILE A 20 6.33 -5.47 10.09
N LYS A 21 7.29 -6.04 9.41
CA LYS A 21 8.47 -6.66 9.98
C LYS A 21 9.70 -6.19 9.20
N ASN A 22 10.75 -5.78 9.90
CA ASN A 22 12.04 -5.46 9.28
C ASN A 22 13.06 -6.54 9.63
N GLU A 23 13.66 -7.13 8.63
CA GLU A 23 14.77 -8.08 8.77
C GLU A 23 15.93 -7.65 7.89
N ASN A 24 17.07 -7.40 8.50
CA ASN A 24 18.30 -6.99 7.81
C ASN A 24 18.10 -5.77 6.87
N GLY A 25 17.31 -4.79 7.33
CA GLY A 25 17.04 -3.57 6.56
C GLY A 25 15.97 -3.73 5.47
N LYS A 26 15.35 -4.91 5.35
CA LYS A 26 14.26 -5.17 4.39
C LYS A 26 12.93 -5.25 5.12
N ASP A 27 11.98 -4.46 4.64
CA ASP A 27 10.62 -4.49 5.16
C ASP A 27 9.78 -5.56 4.44
N SER A 28 9.00 -6.26 5.23
CA SER A 28 7.90 -7.12 4.76
C SER A 28 6.62 -6.68 5.45
N PHE A 29 5.50 -6.76 4.74
CA PHE A 29 4.20 -6.36 5.23
C PHE A 29 3.26 -7.55 5.21
N ARG A 30 2.34 -7.60 6.18
CA ARG A 30 1.40 -8.71 6.33
C ARG A 30 -0.03 -8.22 6.55
N MET A 31 -0.97 -8.93 5.95
CA MET A 31 -2.40 -8.85 6.24
C MET A 31 -3.04 -10.22 6.01
N PHE A 32 -4.09 -10.55 6.79
CA PHE A 32 -4.85 -11.77 6.61
C PHE A 32 -6.14 -11.49 5.83
N VAL A 33 -6.49 -12.38 4.91
CA VAL A 33 -7.77 -12.32 4.20
C VAL A 33 -8.91 -12.68 5.14
N LYS A 34 -9.90 -11.80 5.27
CA LYS A 34 -11.11 -11.98 6.06
C LYS A 34 -12.31 -12.19 5.16
N GLU A 35 -13.42 -12.68 5.71
CA GLU A 35 -14.70 -12.83 5.01
C GLU A 35 -15.13 -11.52 4.33
N SER A 36 -14.97 -10.37 5.01
CA SER A 36 -15.31 -9.05 4.47
C SER A 36 -14.46 -8.60 3.26
N HIS A 37 -13.40 -9.33 2.94
CA HIS A 37 -12.53 -9.06 1.79
C HIS A 37 -12.90 -9.86 0.54
N LEU A 38 -13.89 -10.76 0.63
CA LEU A 38 -14.21 -11.69 -0.44
C LEU A 38 -15.12 -11.08 -1.48
N ASN A 39 -14.96 -11.54 -2.73
CA ASN A 39 -15.90 -11.29 -3.81
C ASN A 39 -17.03 -12.33 -3.79
N SER A 40 -17.98 -12.24 -4.72
CA SER A 40 -19.10 -13.18 -4.85
C SER A 40 -18.70 -14.62 -5.13
N GLY A 41 -17.46 -14.86 -5.57
CA GLY A 41 -16.90 -16.19 -5.79
C GLY A 41 -16.13 -16.75 -4.60
N ASN A 42 -16.18 -16.08 -3.43
CA ASN A 42 -15.47 -16.44 -2.20
C ASN A 42 -13.92 -16.40 -2.32
N PHE A 43 -13.42 -15.56 -3.23
CA PHE A 43 -12.00 -15.24 -3.34
C PHE A 43 -11.73 -13.81 -2.89
N ALA A 44 -10.51 -13.53 -2.45
CA ALA A 44 -10.11 -12.17 -2.12
C ALA A 44 -10.39 -11.23 -3.29
N HIS A 45 -11.16 -10.17 -3.02
CA HIS A 45 -11.56 -9.20 -4.03
C HIS A 45 -10.34 -8.46 -4.59
N GLY A 46 -10.30 -8.26 -5.91
CA GLY A 46 -9.21 -7.53 -6.56
C GLY A 46 -8.99 -6.13 -5.97
N GLY A 47 -10.08 -5.43 -5.64
CA GLY A 47 -10.00 -4.13 -4.96
C GLY A 47 -9.35 -4.19 -3.58
N PHE A 48 -9.58 -5.26 -2.82
CA PHE A 48 -8.89 -5.49 -1.54
C PHE A 48 -7.39 -5.72 -1.76
N LEU A 49 -7.03 -6.57 -2.73
CA LEU A 49 -5.62 -6.84 -3.05
C LEU A 49 -4.90 -5.58 -3.55
N MET A 50 -5.55 -4.74 -4.34
CA MET A 50 -5.03 -3.42 -4.76
C MET A 50 -4.85 -2.48 -3.56
N SER A 51 -5.77 -2.47 -2.62
CA SER A 51 -5.67 -1.66 -1.40
C SER A 51 -4.49 -2.12 -0.53
N PHE A 52 -4.28 -3.42 -0.41
CA PHE A 52 -3.12 -3.95 0.28
C PHE A 52 -1.81 -3.54 -0.42
N LEU A 53 -1.73 -3.68 -1.74
CA LEU A 53 -0.58 -3.23 -2.54
C LEU A 53 -0.31 -1.73 -2.36
N ASP A 54 -1.34 -0.89 -2.45
CA ASP A 54 -1.20 0.57 -2.29
C ASP A 54 -0.67 0.91 -0.90
N ASN A 55 -1.19 0.29 0.14
CA ASN A 55 -0.70 0.47 1.51
C ASN A 55 0.77 0.05 1.66
N VAL A 56 1.15 -1.09 1.12
CA VAL A 56 2.53 -1.61 1.20
C VAL A 56 3.50 -0.71 0.44
N MET A 57 3.20 -0.40 -0.81
CA MET A 57 4.08 0.42 -1.66
C MET A 57 4.10 1.88 -1.19
N GLY A 58 2.97 2.40 -0.73
CA GLY A 58 2.87 3.75 -0.16
C GLY A 58 3.69 3.90 1.12
N ASN A 59 3.72 2.90 1.99
CA ASN A 59 4.60 2.89 3.17
C ASN A 59 6.09 2.86 2.78
N ALA A 60 6.45 2.07 1.77
CA ALA A 60 7.82 2.04 1.26
C ALA A 60 8.22 3.41 0.66
N ALA A 61 7.33 4.03 -0.12
CA ALA A 61 7.54 5.37 -0.66
C ALA A 61 7.69 6.42 0.45
N TYR A 62 6.81 6.40 1.45
CA TYR A 62 6.87 7.29 2.62
C TYR A 62 8.24 7.20 3.33
N LYS A 63 8.73 5.99 3.58
CA LYS A 63 10.06 5.77 4.15
C LYS A 63 11.17 6.29 3.23
N SER A 64 11.05 6.11 1.92
CA SER A 64 12.02 6.61 0.94
C SER A 64 12.14 8.14 0.92
N PHE A 65 11.09 8.84 1.37
CA PHE A 65 11.05 10.29 1.55
C PHE A 65 11.36 10.73 2.99
N ASP A 66 12.16 9.98 3.73
CA ASP A 66 12.51 10.26 5.12
C ASP A 66 11.30 10.48 6.03
N ASN A 67 10.29 9.62 5.85
CA ASN A 67 8.99 9.69 6.54
C ASN A 67 8.21 10.99 6.27
N ASN A 68 8.31 11.51 5.06
CA ASN A 68 7.47 12.61 4.62
C ASN A 68 6.28 12.10 3.78
N PRO A 69 5.12 12.75 3.92
CA PRO A 69 3.90 12.33 3.24
C PRO A 69 4.02 12.30 1.73
N CYS A 70 3.39 11.32 1.14
CA CYS A 70 3.32 11.16 -0.32
C CYS A 70 1.93 10.67 -0.72
N VAL A 71 1.61 10.82 -2.00
CA VAL A 71 0.36 10.39 -2.60
C VAL A 71 0.61 9.48 -3.78
N THR A 72 -0.29 8.53 -3.99
CA THR A 72 -0.26 7.63 -5.14
C THR A 72 -0.61 8.40 -6.42
N ILE A 73 0.28 8.34 -7.43
CA ILE A 73 0.03 8.94 -8.74
C ILE A 73 -0.54 7.90 -9.69
N SER A 74 0.05 6.71 -9.72
CA SER A 74 -0.43 5.61 -10.55
C SER A 74 -0.05 4.27 -9.96
N MET A 75 -0.85 3.26 -10.26
CA MET A 75 -0.57 1.86 -9.94
C MET A 75 -0.92 1.00 -11.15
N ASN A 76 -0.10 -0.02 -11.39
CA ASN A 76 -0.37 -1.10 -12.30
C ASN A 76 -0.33 -2.42 -11.54
N THR A 77 -1.34 -3.26 -11.73
CA THR A 77 -1.54 -4.46 -10.91
C THR A 77 -1.85 -5.67 -11.79
N HIS A 78 -1.20 -6.79 -11.50
CA HIS A 78 -1.48 -8.08 -12.12
C HIS A 78 -1.89 -9.09 -11.04
N PHE A 79 -3.07 -9.67 -11.20
CA PHE A 79 -3.61 -10.72 -10.33
C PHE A 79 -3.22 -12.07 -10.91
N THR A 80 -2.40 -12.83 -10.19
CA THR A 80 -1.76 -14.03 -10.74
C THR A 80 -2.26 -15.32 -10.14
N PHE A 81 -2.86 -15.27 -8.93
CA PHE A 81 -3.42 -16.43 -8.26
C PHE A 81 -4.50 -16.00 -7.25
N SER A 82 -5.48 -16.86 -7.01
CA SER A 82 -6.56 -16.58 -6.05
C SER A 82 -6.09 -16.73 -4.62
N ALA A 83 -6.50 -15.81 -3.75
CA ALA A 83 -6.40 -15.96 -2.30
C ALA A 83 -7.79 -16.20 -1.70
N VAL A 84 -7.86 -16.93 -0.60
CA VAL A 84 -9.09 -17.29 0.11
C VAL A 84 -9.06 -16.78 1.55
N GLU A 85 -10.21 -16.83 2.21
CA GLU A 85 -10.29 -16.48 3.65
C GLU A 85 -9.28 -17.28 4.47
N GLY A 86 -8.60 -16.57 5.37
CA GLY A 86 -7.56 -17.13 6.24
C GLY A 86 -6.16 -17.10 5.64
N ASP A 87 -6.01 -16.82 4.34
CA ASP A 87 -4.69 -16.70 3.73
C ASP A 87 -3.91 -15.53 4.33
N GLU A 88 -2.65 -15.78 4.64
CA GLU A 88 -1.67 -14.77 5.02
C GLU A 88 -1.06 -14.16 3.76
N LEU A 89 -1.25 -12.87 3.55
CA LEU A 89 -0.65 -12.13 2.45
C LEU A 89 0.65 -11.47 2.93
N ILE A 90 1.76 -11.74 2.26
CA ILE A 90 3.06 -11.14 2.52
C ILE A 90 3.46 -10.27 1.33
N GLY A 91 3.54 -8.96 1.55
CA GLY A 91 3.99 -8.00 0.55
C GLY A 91 5.44 -7.59 0.77
N ILE A 92 6.23 -7.63 -0.28
CA ILE A 92 7.66 -7.30 -0.26
C ILE A 92 7.92 -6.16 -1.25
N PRO A 93 7.96 -4.90 -0.77
CA PRO A 93 8.17 -3.76 -1.65
C PRO A 93 9.66 -3.56 -1.96
N VAL A 94 9.92 -3.02 -3.13
CA VAL A 94 11.25 -2.61 -3.57
C VAL A 94 11.18 -1.23 -4.19
N ILE A 95 11.99 -0.30 -3.71
CA ILE A 95 12.18 1.01 -4.36
C ILE A 95 13.07 0.79 -5.59
N GLU A 96 12.50 0.97 -6.77
CA GLU A 96 13.25 0.85 -8.03
C GLU A 96 14.04 2.11 -8.34
N LYS A 97 13.43 3.27 -8.09
CA LYS A 97 14.06 4.58 -8.27
C LYS A 97 13.39 5.61 -7.37
N LYS A 98 14.18 6.53 -6.88
CA LYS A 98 13.72 7.72 -6.18
C LYS A 98 14.34 8.96 -6.81
N THR A 99 13.51 9.98 -7.03
CA THR A 99 13.95 11.34 -7.35
C THR A 99 13.67 12.27 -6.15
N ASN A 100 13.89 13.56 -6.30
CA ASN A 100 13.58 14.51 -5.22
C ASN A 100 12.09 14.53 -4.86
N THR A 101 11.19 14.20 -5.79
CA THR A 101 9.74 14.33 -5.62
C THR A 101 8.95 13.07 -5.96
N LEU A 102 9.56 12.08 -6.60
CA LEU A 102 8.89 10.85 -7.03
C LEU A 102 9.60 9.62 -6.47
N SER A 103 8.82 8.61 -6.11
CA SER A 103 9.30 7.27 -5.75
C SER A 103 8.62 6.24 -6.64
N PHE A 104 9.42 5.43 -7.31
CA PHE A 104 8.99 4.33 -8.16
C PHE A 104 9.13 3.04 -7.37
N VAL A 105 8.03 2.37 -7.10
CA VAL A 105 7.99 1.20 -6.23
C VAL A 105 7.38 0.02 -6.96
N LYS A 106 7.92 -1.16 -6.73
CA LYS A 106 7.28 -2.43 -7.11
C LYS A 106 7.04 -3.27 -5.87
N CYS A 107 6.06 -4.17 -5.95
CA CYS A 107 5.75 -5.09 -4.87
C CYS A 107 5.22 -6.41 -5.42
N GLN A 108 5.68 -7.50 -4.84
CA GLN A 108 5.11 -8.82 -5.00
C GLN A 108 4.43 -9.24 -3.70
N VAL A 109 3.26 -9.83 -3.82
CA VAL A 109 2.48 -10.34 -2.70
C VAL A 109 2.33 -11.85 -2.81
N PHE A 110 2.76 -12.54 -1.79
CA PHE A 110 2.72 -14.00 -1.72
C PHE A 110 1.75 -14.46 -0.63
N SER A 111 1.12 -15.61 -0.85
CA SER A 111 0.55 -16.44 0.18
C SER A 111 1.16 -17.83 0.07
N LYS A 112 1.78 -18.31 1.15
CA LYS A 112 2.60 -19.51 1.12
C LYS A 112 3.67 -19.38 0.00
N LYS A 113 3.66 -20.27 -1.00
CA LYS A 113 4.58 -20.22 -2.15
C LYS A 113 3.99 -19.62 -3.42
N ASN A 114 2.70 -19.21 -3.39
CA ASN A 114 2.02 -18.69 -4.57
C ASN A 114 2.15 -17.16 -4.64
N LEU A 115 2.49 -16.66 -5.81
CA LEU A 115 2.40 -15.24 -6.12
C LEU A 115 0.92 -14.91 -6.35
N ILE A 116 0.34 -14.09 -5.49
CA ILE A 116 -1.08 -13.72 -5.52
C ILE A 116 -1.31 -12.53 -6.44
N VAL A 117 -0.52 -11.49 -6.22
CA VAL A 117 -0.63 -10.24 -6.97
C VAL A 117 0.73 -9.59 -7.04
N SER A 118 1.04 -8.96 -8.17
CA SER A 118 2.22 -8.11 -8.31
C SER A 118 1.80 -6.74 -8.83
N GLY A 119 2.53 -5.72 -8.44
CA GLY A 119 2.25 -4.36 -8.87
C GLY A 119 3.48 -3.48 -8.87
N ASN A 120 3.34 -2.37 -9.55
CA ASN A 120 4.27 -1.26 -9.49
C ASN A 120 3.48 0.05 -9.50
N GLY A 121 4.11 1.12 -9.07
CA GLY A 121 3.46 2.40 -9.04
C GLY A 121 4.43 3.54 -8.79
N ILE A 122 3.85 4.73 -8.77
CA ILE A 122 4.56 6.00 -8.61
C ILE A 122 3.88 6.77 -7.48
N TRP A 123 4.69 7.25 -6.54
CA TRP A 123 4.25 8.10 -5.44
C TRP A 123 4.94 9.45 -5.52
N LYS A 124 4.20 10.49 -5.22
CA LYS A 124 4.69 11.87 -5.23
C LYS A 124 4.77 12.43 -3.81
N LEU A 125 5.93 13.00 -3.48
CA LEU A 125 6.13 13.75 -2.23
C LEU A 125 5.17 14.94 -2.17
N VAL A 126 4.49 15.10 -1.04
CA VAL A 126 3.55 16.21 -0.80
C VAL A 126 4.15 17.19 0.20
N ASN A 127 4.12 18.48 -0.10
CA ASN A 127 4.53 19.51 0.83
C ASN A 127 3.35 19.97 1.69
N TRP A 128 3.22 19.40 2.88
CA TRP A 128 2.12 19.71 3.82
C TRP A 128 2.07 21.18 4.27
N LYS A 129 3.18 21.93 4.18
CA LYS A 129 3.15 23.39 4.50
C LYS A 129 2.29 24.16 3.50
N LYS A 130 2.15 23.63 2.27
CA LYS A 130 1.18 24.13 1.28
C LYS A 130 -0.21 23.49 1.43
N SER A 131 -0.38 22.43 2.21
CA SER A 131 -1.62 21.65 2.25
C SER A 131 -2.73 22.27 3.13
N LYS A 132 -2.41 23.12 4.10
CA LYS A 132 -3.43 23.96 4.73
C LYS A 132 -4.18 24.81 3.71
N THR A 133 -3.43 25.30 2.70
CA THR A 133 -3.98 26.01 1.54
C THR A 133 -4.72 25.05 0.58
N ILE A 134 -4.36 23.76 0.51
CA ILE A 134 -5.06 22.76 -0.30
C ILE A 134 -6.42 22.40 0.30
N THR A 135 -6.51 22.22 1.61
CA THR A 135 -7.80 21.97 2.29
C THR A 135 -8.75 23.15 2.11
N GLU A 136 -8.23 24.37 2.16
CA GLU A 136 -8.99 25.59 1.86
C GLU A 136 -9.36 25.69 0.37
N LYS A 137 -8.46 25.29 -0.56
CA LYS A 137 -8.71 25.27 -2.00
C LYS A 137 -9.65 24.14 -2.43
N LEU A 138 -9.61 22.98 -1.81
CA LEU A 138 -10.58 21.90 -2.03
C LEU A 138 -11.96 22.30 -1.54
N ALA A 139 -12.05 23.08 -0.46
CA ALA A 139 -13.30 23.67 0.01
C ALA A 139 -13.82 24.78 -0.92
N SER A 140 -12.96 25.40 -1.74
CA SER A 140 -13.31 26.44 -2.72
C SER A 140 -13.55 25.91 -4.16
N ASN A 141 -13.55 24.63 -4.38
CA ASN A 141 -13.72 23.99 -5.71
C ASN A 141 -12.63 24.28 -6.77
N ASP A 142 -11.50 24.83 -6.38
CA ASP A 142 -10.38 25.10 -7.31
C ASP A 142 -9.54 23.82 -7.55
N GLY A 143 -10.20 22.76 -8.00
CA GLY A 143 -9.62 21.44 -8.15
C GLY A 143 -8.19 21.43 -8.70
N GLY A 144 -7.26 20.87 -7.93
CA GLY A 144 -5.89 20.67 -8.37
C GLY A 144 -5.03 20.04 -7.28
N TRP A 145 -4.45 18.96 -7.68
CA TRP A 145 -3.34 18.33 -7.00
C TRP A 145 -2.05 19.12 -7.21
#